data_8c6ff7ee91c6444ee57798c16194db7a
#
_entry.id   8c6ff7ee91c6444ee57798c16194db7a
#
_cell.length_a   1.000
_cell.length_b   1.000
_cell.length_c   1.000
_cell.angle_alpha   90.00
_cell.angle_beta   90.00
_cell.angle_gamma   90.00
#
_symmetry.space_group_name_H-M   'P 1'
#
loop_
_entity.id
_entity.type
_entity.pdbx_description
1 polymer ?
#
loop_
_entity_poly.entity_id
_entity_poly.type
_entity_poly.pdbx_seq_one_letter_code
_entity_poly.pdbx_strand_id
1 'polypeptide(L)'
;MKFDAESVLHTMPLFRSLSPERLSSLCAEGRVRMLDRGETDLRAGETTRALGVVLSGAVRLEREDAMGNRELVGEVRRGEIFAEVFAVLPQTPLSVTAVAAERTAVLFLPVDALTAEPDTALRLVAAKNAALSEKLRHVSRRTTREKLLSFLDAERTRAGSERFTLRFDRQQLADYLAVDRSAMCRALSRLKAEGVLDYDRKQFFFPHF
;
A
#
# COMPACT_ATOMS: atom_id res chain seq x y z
N MET A 1 22.77 9.56 -9.61
CA MET A 1 22.67 8.52 -8.56
C MET A 1 22.00 7.32 -9.22
N LYS A 2 22.73 6.19 -9.43
CA LYS A 2 22.11 4.96 -9.92
C LYS A 2 21.28 4.39 -8.75
N PHE A 3 19.97 4.33 -8.88
CA PHE A 3 19.14 3.57 -7.94
C PHE A 3 19.39 2.10 -8.21
N ASP A 4 19.72 1.38 -7.17
CA ASP A 4 19.84 -0.07 -7.24
C ASP A 4 18.41 -0.68 -7.21
N ALA A 5 17.76 -0.67 -8.38
CA ALA A 5 16.44 -1.22 -8.56
C ALA A 5 16.42 -2.73 -8.24
N GLU A 6 17.47 -3.45 -8.58
CA GLU A 6 17.60 -4.89 -8.33
C GLU A 6 17.56 -5.18 -6.83
N SER A 7 18.29 -4.41 -6.02
CA SER A 7 18.27 -4.56 -4.56
C SER A 7 16.86 -4.35 -3.99
N VAL A 8 16.10 -3.36 -4.49
CA VAL A 8 14.72 -3.14 -4.04
C VAL A 8 13.84 -4.32 -4.45
N LEU A 9 13.85 -4.74 -5.72
CA LEU A 9 13.06 -5.87 -6.20
C LEU A 9 13.39 -7.15 -5.42
N HIS A 10 14.66 -7.42 -5.15
CA HIS A 10 15.08 -8.60 -4.39
C HIS A 10 14.51 -8.65 -2.97
N THR A 11 14.28 -7.50 -2.33
CA THR A 11 13.65 -7.45 -0.99
C THR A 11 12.14 -7.69 -1.02
N MET A 12 11.50 -7.55 -2.18
CA MET A 12 10.06 -7.70 -2.32
C MET A 12 9.66 -9.17 -2.38
N PRO A 13 8.71 -9.63 -1.55
CA PRO A 13 8.27 -11.03 -1.54
C PRO A 13 7.82 -11.55 -2.91
N LEU A 14 7.28 -10.66 -3.74
CA LEU A 14 6.81 -10.96 -5.09
C LEU A 14 7.91 -11.49 -6.01
N PHE A 15 9.12 -10.94 -5.90
CA PHE A 15 10.23 -11.22 -6.82
C PHE A 15 11.29 -12.17 -6.24
N ARG A 16 11.10 -12.65 -5.00
CA ARG A 16 12.08 -13.51 -4.31
C ARG A 16 12.38 -14.84 -5.00
N SER A 17 11.46 -15.33 -5.83
CA SER A 17 11.63 -16.58 -6.58
C SER A 17 12.40 -16.41 -7.89
N LEU A 18 12.65 -15.18 -8.32
CA LEU A 18 13.36 -14.90 -9.55
C LEU A 18 14.88 -15.00 -9.34
N SER A 19 15.59 -15.50 -10.36
CA SER A 19 17.04 -15.50 -10.36
C SER A 19 17.60 -14.08 -10.46
N PRO A 20 18.85 -13.84 -10.01
CA PRO A 20 19.49 -12.53 -10.17
C PRO A 20 19.52 -12.03 -11.62
N GLU A 21 19.76 -12.95 -12.59
CA GLU A 21 19.79 -12.63 -14.02
C GLU A 21 18.41 -12.16 -14.50
N ARG A 22 17.35 -12.81 -14.01
CA ARG A 22 15.97 -12.41 -14.38
C ARG A 22 15.55 -11.10 -13.74
N LEU A 23 15.99 -10.83 -12.51
CA LEU A 23 15.78 -9.52 -11.87
C LEU A 23 16.49 -8.41 -12.63
N SER A 24 17.74 -8.64 -13.05
CA SER A 24 18.49 -7.69 -13.86
C SER A 24 17.80 -7.41 -15.20
N SER A 25 17.31 -8.47 -15.89
CA SER A 25 16.53 -8.34 -17.12
C SER A 25 15.27 -7.51 -16.91
N LEU A 26 14.48 -7.77 -15.86
CA LEU A 26 13.30 -6.98 -15.53
C LEU A 26 13.63 -5.50 -15.31
N CYS A 27 14.70 -5.22 -14.60
CA CYS A 27 15.15 -3.84 -14.40
C CYS A 27 15.56 -3.17 -15.71
N ALA A 28 16.16 -3.92 -16.64
CA ALA A 28 16.56 -3.41 -17.96
C ALA A 28 15.34 -3.19 -18.88
N GLU A 29 14.32 -4.01 -18.78
CA GLU A 29 13.04 -3.86 -19.51
C GLU A 29 12.21 -2.69 -18.97
N GLY A 30 12.44 -2.30 -17.71
CA GLY A 30 11.75 -1.20 -17.06
C GLY A 30 12.38 0.17 -17.30
N ARG A 31 11.64 1.22 -16.93
CA ARG A 31 12.13 2.59 -17.00
C ARG A 31 12.09 3.24 -15.62
N VAL A 32 13.25 3.65 -15.10
CA VAL A 32 13.31 4.44 -13.85
C VAL A 32 13.01 5.91 -14.16
N ARG A 33 12.07 6.50 -13.39
CA ARG A 33 11.81 7.93 -13.38
C ARG A 33 12.05 8.51 -11.99
N MET A 34 12.65 9.70 -12.02
CA MET A 34 12.73 10.58 -10.85
C MET A 34 11.58 11.57 -10.94
N LEU A 35 10.81 11.64 -9.87
CA LEU A 35 9.69 12.56 -9.74
C LEU A 35 9.99 13.50 -8.57
N ASP A 36 9.87 14.80 -8.79
CA ASP A 36 9.94 15.79 -7.73
C ASP A 36 8.59 15.84 -6.97
N ARG A 37 8.60 16.39 -5.76
CA ARG A 37 7.40 16.51 -4.94
C ARG A 37 6.27 17.22 -5.70
N GLY A 38 5.12 16.57 -5.76
CA GLY A 38 3.92 17.05 -6.47
C GLY A 38 3.89 16.70 -7.96
N GLU A 39 4.96 16.11 -8.49
CA GLU A 39 4.99 15.64 -9.88
C GLU A 39 4.15 14.38 -10.06
N THR A 40 3.56 14.24 -11.25
CA THR A 40 2.61 13.17 -11.61
C THR A 40 3.08 12.50 -12.89
N ASP A 41 3.09 11.17 -12.91
CA ASP A 41 3.39 10.38 -14.12
C ASP A 41 2.16 9.63 -14.66
N LEU A 42 1.26 9.19 -13.78
CA LEU A 42 0.01 8.50 -14.12
C LEU A 42 -1.18 9.32 -13.62
N ARG A 43 -2.11 9.67 -14.52
CA ARG A 43 -3.28 10.48 -14.19
C ARG A 43 -4.57 9.66 -14.26
N ALA A 44 -5.52 9.99 -13.40
CA ALA A 44 -6.88 9.46 -13.49
C ALA A 44 -7.45 9.69 -14.90
N GLY A 45 -8.14 8.69 -15.44
CA GLY A 45 -8.69 8.70 -16.79
C GLY A 45 -7.73 8.22 -17.90
N GLU A 46 -6.42 8.20 -17.66
CA GLU A 46 -5.46 7.62 -18.60
C GLU A 46 -5.42 6.09 -18.49
N THR A 47 -4.92 5.43 -19.52
CA THR A 47 -4.62 3.99 -19.50
C THR A 47 -3.12 3.77 -19.40
N THR A 48 -2.70 2.64 -18.82
CA THR A 48 -1.30 2.26 -18.72
C THR A 48 -1.10 0.80 -19.05
N ARG A 49 0.10 0.46 -19.57
CA ARG A 49 0.59 -0.91 -19.71
C ARG A 49 1.82 -1.16 -18.83
N ALA A 50 2.08 -0.24 -17.91
CA ALA A 50 3.17 -0.40 -16.95
C ALA A 50 2.66 -0.23 -15.53
N LEU A 51 3.15 -1.06 -14.63
CA LEU A 51 2.97 -0.90 -13.20
C LEU A 51 4.18 -0.12 -12.62
N GLY A 52 3.95 0.62 -11.54
CA GLY A 52 4.99 1.36 -10.84
C GLY A 52 5.49 0.60 -9.62
N VAL A 53 6.81 0.53 -9.44
CA VAL A 53 7.48 0.06 -8.21
C VAL A 53 8.22 1.24 -7.60
N VAL A 54 7.91 1.59 -6.35
CA VAL A 54 8.59 2.69 -5.65
C VAL A 54 9.96 2.21 -5.18
N LEU A 55 11.02 2.81 -5.73
CA LEU A 55 12.41 2.50 -5.36
C LEU A 55 12.88 3.34 -4.16
N SER A 56 12.43 4.59 -4.07
CA SER A 56 12.67 5.49 -2.93
C SER A 56 11.59 6.54 -2.86
N GLY A 57 11.38 7.14 -1.68
CA GLY A 57 10.33 8.12 -1.46
C GLY A 57 8.95 7.49 -1.31
N ALA A 58 7.90 8.22 -1.70
CA ALA A 58 6.51 7.80 -1.60
C ALA A 58 5.65 8.42 -2.69
N VAL A 59 4.61 7.67 -3.13
CA VAL A 59 3.60 8.10 -4.09
C VAL A 59 2.25 8.12 -3.39
N ARG A 60 1.53 9.24 -3.46
CA ARG A 60 0.14 9.35 -3.03
C ARG A 60 -0.77 9.00 -4.20
N LEU A 61 -1.77 8.19 -3.92
CA LEU A 61 -2.85 7.90 -4.85
C LEU A 61 -4.02 8.80 -4.52
N GLU A 62 -4.29 9.77 -5.38
CA GLU A 62 -5.31 10.81 -5.18
C GLU A 62 -6.46 10.61 -6.18
N ARG A 63 -7.68 10.80 -5.70
CA ARG A 63 -8.88 10.85 -6.54
C ARG A 63 -9.49 12.23 -6.43
N GLU A 64 -9.97 12.74 -7.56
CA GLU A 64 -10.74 13.96 -7.60
C GLU A 64 -12.24 13.62 -7.60
N ASP A 65 -13.01 14.22 -6.72
CA ASP A 65 -14.46 14.09 -6.71
C ASP A 65 -15.11 14.98 -7.78
N ALA A 66 -16.41 14.84 -7.95
CA ALA A 66 -17.18 15.64 -8.93
C ALA A 66 -17.15 17.15 -8.65
N MET A 67 -16.71 17.59 -7.47
CA MET A 67 -16.56 18.99 -7.09
C MET A 67 -15.12 19.51 -7.21
N GLY A 68 -14.19 18.65 -7.67
CA GLY A 68 -12.77 19.00 -7.79
C GLY A 68 -11.96 18.88 -6.49
N ASN A 69 -12.54 18.33 -5.41
CA ASN A 69 -11.79 18.10 -4.20
C ASN A 69 -10.92 16.85 -4.35
N ARG A 70 -9.70 16.92 -3.84
CA ARG A 70 -8.76 15.80 -3.86
C ARG A 70 -8.88 14.97 -2.60
N GLU A 71 -9.19 13.70 -2.78
CA GLU A 71 -9.25 12.68 -1.74
C GLU A 71 -8.00 11.80 -1.80
N LEU A 72 -7.31 11.62 -0.69
CA LEU A 72 -6.22 10.67 -0.58
C LEU A 72 -6.78 9.25 -0.43
N VAL A 73 -6.63 8.44 -1.48
CA VAL A 73 -7.07 7.03 -1.49
C VAL A 73 -6.05 6.11 -0.82
N GLY A 74 -4.76 6.46 -0.93
CA GLY A 74 -3.68 5.67 -0.32
C GLY A 74 -2.29 6.26 -0.59
N GLU A 75 -1.30 5.68 0.06
CA GLU A 75 0.10 6.02 -0.10
C GLU A 75 0.90 4.75 -0.36
N VAL A 76 1.75 4.78 -1.38
CA VAL A 76 2.62 3.68 -1.82
C VAL A 76 4.06 4.08 -1.50
N ARG A 77 4.76 3.23 -0.77
CA ARG A 77 6.12 3.48 -0.29
C ARG A 77 7.15 2.57 -0.95
N ARG A 78 8.42 2.78 -0.61
CA ARG A 78 9.51 1.95 -1.11
C ARG A 78 9.21 0.45 -0.98
N GLY A 79 9.39 -0.29 -2.08
CA GLY A 79 9.12 -1.72 -2.17
C GLY A 79 7.64 -2.08 -2.33
N GLU A 80 6.78 -1.10 -2.57
CA GLU A 80 5.37 -1.33 -2.88
C GLU A 80 5.08 -1.02 -4.35
N ILE A 81 3.96 -1.59 -4.85
CA ILE A 81 3.54 -1.56 -6.26
C ILE A 81 2.21 -0.82 -6.38
N PHE A 82 2.07 -0.06 -7.46
CA PHE A 82 0.82 0.61 -7.83
C PHE A 82 0.52 0.48 -9.33
N ALA A 83 -0.72 0.76 -9.71
CA ALA A 83 -1.25 0.71 -11.08
C ALA A 83 -1.24 -0.69 -11.73
N GLU A 84 -0.95 -1.77 -10.98
CA GLU A 84 -0.86 -3.14 -11.50
C GLU A 84 -2.17 -3.64 -12.11
N VAL A 85 -3.32 -3.30 -11.51
CA VAL A 85 -4.64 -3.69 -12.02
C VAL A 85 -4.89 -3.07 -13.39
N PHE A 86 -4.56 -1.79 -13.52
CA PHE A 86 -4.78 -1.04 -14.77
C PHE A 86 -3.80 -1.45 -15.86
N ALA A 87 -2.57 -1.83 -15.49
CA ALA A 87 -1.59 -2.35 -16.43
C ALA A 87 -2.01 -3.70 -17.04
N VAL A 88 -2.61 -4.57 -16.22
CA VAL A 88 -3.12 -5.89 -16.67
C VAL A 88 -4.43 -5.77 -17.44
N LEU A 89 -5.26 -4.77 -17.13
CA LEU A 89 -6.54 -4.51 -17.80
C LEU A 89 -6.44 -3.26 -18.71
N PRO A 90 -5.87 -3.36 -19.90
CA PRO A 90 -5.40 -2.23 -20.70
C PRO A 90 -6.49 -1.26 -21.16
N GLN A 91 -7.76 -1.66 -21.11
CA GLN A 91 -8.90 -0.79 -21.45
C GLN A 91 -9.54 -0.15 -20.22
N THR A 92 -9.01 -0.42 -19.03
CA THR A 92 -9.53 0.16 -17.77
C THR A 92 -8.76 1.43 -17.47
N PRO A 93 -9.40 2.61 -17.51
CA PRO A 93 -8.73 3.85 -17.15
C PRO A 93 -8.39 3.89 -15.66
N LEU A 94 -7.28 4.55 -15.34
CA LEU A 94 -6.85 4.80 -13.96
C LEU A 94 -7.97 5.52 -13.19
N SER A 95 -8.34 5.00 -12.03
CA SER A 95 -9.32 5.61 -11.14
C SER A 95 -8.70 6.62 -10.16
N VAL A 96 -7.37 6.73 -10.16
CA VAL A 96 -6.59 7.61 -9.28
C VAL A 96 -5.42 8.22 -10.02
N THR A 97 -4.98 9.38 -9.56
CA THR A 97 -3.75 10.04 -10.00
C THR A 97 -2.62 9.68 -9.03
N ALA A 98 -1.47 9.28 -9.56
CA ALA A 98 -0.27 8.98 -8.77
C ALA A 98 0.62 10.23 -8.68
N VAL A 99 0.74 10.80 -7.48
CA VAL A 99 1.47 12.05 -7.20
C VAL A 99 2.63 11.78 -6.27
N ALA A 100 3.84 12.21 -6.61
CA ALA A 100 4.99 12.09 -5.73
C ALA A 100 4.80 12.90 -4.44
N ALA A 101 4.84 12.24 -3.28
CA ALA A 101 4.69 12.89 -1.98
C ALA A 101 5.95 13.69 -1.57
N GLU A 102 7.08 13.24 -2.06
CA GLU A 102 8.42 13.80 -1.90
C GLU A 102 9.25 13.48 -3.14
N ARG A 103 10.55 13.78 -3.16
CA ARG A 103 11.42 13.34 -4.26
C ARG A 103 11.47 11.82 -4.30
N THR A 104 10.92 11.24 -5.37
CA THR A 104 10.59 9.81 -5.47
C THR A 104 11.20 9.21 -6.72
N ALA A 105 11.81 8.03 -6.57
CA ALA A 105 12.23 7.20 -7.70
C ALA A 105 11.22 6.07 -7.91
N VAL A 106 10.73 5.93 -9.13
CA VAL A 106 9.79 4.88 -9.54
C VAL A 106 10.36 4.10 -10.70
N LEU A 107 10.36 2.77 -10.60
CA LEU A 107 10.60 1.87 -11.72
C LEU A 107 9.25 1.52 -12.35
N PHE A 108 9.03 1.89 -13.59
CA PHE A 108 7.88 1.49 -14.39
C PHE A 108 8.22 0.21 -15.15
N LEU A 109 7.56 -0.89 -14.78
CA LEU A 109 7.73 -2.20 -15.42
C LEU A 109 6.59 -2.43 -16.42
N PRO A 110 6.89 -2.76 -17.68
CA PRO A 110 5.89 -3.21 -18.63
C PRO A 110 5.16 -4.45 -18.11
N VAL A 111 3.85 -4.49 -18.26
CA VAL A 111 3.06 -5.66 -17.82
C VAL A 111 3.49 -6.94 -18.52
N ASP A 112 3.91 -6.83 -19.78
CA ASP A 112 4.36 -7.98 -20.57
C ASP A 112 5.60 -8.65 -19.97
N ALA A 113 6.51 -7.86 -19.38
CA ALA A 113 7.68 -8.38 -18.66
C ALA A 113 7.27 -9.19 -17.40
N LEU A 114 6.16 -8.81 -16.77
CA LEU A 114 5.64 -9.51 -15.58
C LEU A 114 4.82 -10.73 -15.96
N THR A 115 4.03 -10.67 -17.03
CA THR A 115 3.21 -11.80 -17.51
C THR A 115 4.06 -12.90 -18.16
N ALA A 116 5.29 -12.60 -18.56
CA ALA A 116 6.28 -13.61 -18.96
C ALA A 116 6.71 -14.51 -17.77
N GLU A 117 6.37 -14.11 -16.52
CA GLU A 117 6.61 -14.85 -15.29
C GLU A 117 5.27 -15.25 -14.63
N PRO A 118 4.60 -16.35 -15.08
CA PRO A 118 3.26 -16.69 -14.63
C PRO A 118 3.12 -16.82 -13.11
N ASP A 119 4.12 -17.41 -12.45
CA ASP A 119 4.13 -17.57 -10.99
C ASP A 119 4.18 -16.21 -10.27
N THR A 120 4.96 -15.27 -10.79
CA THR A 120 5.08 -13.92 -10.23
C THR A 120 3.78 -13.14 -10.43
N ALA A 121 3.19 -13.21 -11.61
CA ALA A 121 1.90 -12.60 -11.90
C ALA A 121 0.78 -13.16 -11.00
N LEU A 122 0.71 -14.49 -10.85
CA LEU A 122 -0.26 -15.14 -9.97
C LEU A 122 -0.07 -14.74 -8.49
N ARG A 123 1.17 -14.68 -8.01
CA ARG A 123 1.49 -14.22 -6.65
C ARG A 123 1.07 -12.77 -6.43
N LEU A 124 1.26 -11.89 -7.40
CA LEU A 124 0.82 -10.49 -7.33
C LEU A 124 -0.70 -10.41 -7.13
N VAL A 125 -1.47 -11.10 -7.97
CA VAL A 125 -2.92 -11.12 -7.87
C VAL A 125 -3.38 -11.73 -6.55
N ALA A 126 -2.79 -12.85 -6.13
CA ALA A 126 -3.11 -13.51 -4.87
C ALA A 126 -2.81 -12.61 -3.66
N ALA A 127 -1.66 -11.93 -3.64
CA ALA A 127 -1.30 -11.01 -2.55
C ALA A 127 -2.27 -9.82 -2.46
N LYS A 128 -2.64 -9.23 -3.59
CA LYS A 128 -3.62 -8.14 -3.63
C LYS A 128 -5.02 -8.58 -3.21
N ASN A 129 -5.44 -9.77 -3.64
CA ASN A 129 -6.73 -10.35 -3.22
C ASN A 129 -6.74 -10.62 -1.70
N ALA A 130 -5.66 -11.20 -1.15
CA ALA A 130 -5.53 -11.42 0.29
C ALA A 130 -5.61 -10.10 1.08
N ALA A 131 -4.88 -9.06 0.65
CA ALA A 131 -4.90 -7.75 1.29
C ALA A 131 -6.30 -7.09 1.22
N LEU A 132 -7.00 -7.20 0.08
CA LEU A 132 -8.36 -6.71 -0.08
C LEU A 132 -9.35 -7.47 0.80
N SER A 133 -9.26 -8.79 0.86
CA SER A 133 -10.09 -9.65 1.70
C SER A 133 -9.89 -9.33 3.20
N GLU A 134 -8.63 -9.09 3.60
CA GLU A 134 -8.31 -8.67 4.96
C GLU A 134 -8.94 -7.30 5.27
N LYS A 135 -8.78 -6.31 4.39
CA LYS A 135 -9.41 -5.00 4.56
C LYS A 135 -10.93 -5.12 4.66
N LEU A 136 -11.59 -5.90 3.78
CA LEU A 136 -13.02 -6.14 3.82
C LEU A 136 -13.46 -6.74 5.15
N ARG A 137 -12.71 -7.69 5.71
CA ARG A 137 -12.99 -8.29 7.03
C ARG A 137 -13.03 -7.25 8.14
N HIS A 138 -12.18 -6.23 8.09
CA HIS A 138 -12.17 -5.15 9.07
C HIS A 138 -13.32 -4.16 8.86
N VAL A 139 -13.47 -3.66 7.61
CA VAL A 139 -14.44 -2.60 7.33
C VAL A 139 -15.90 -3.08 7.35
N SER A 140 -16.14 -4.37 7.17
CA SER A 140 -17.49 -4.97 7.25
C SER A 140 -18.03 -5.10 8.70
N ARG A 141 -17.20 -4.87 9.72
CA ARG A 141 -17.68 -4.83 11.12
C ARG A 141 -18.65 -3.67 11.31
N ARG A 142 -19.61 -3.84 12.22
CA ARG A 142 -20.71 -2.88 12.40
C ARG A 142 -20.27 -1.59 13.08
N THR A 143 -19.42 -1.68 14.08
CA THR A 143 -19.03 -0.54 14.91
C THR A 143 -17.58 -0.15 14.71
N THR A 144 -17.25 1.13 14.92
CA THR A 144 -15.86 1.63 14.91
C THR A 144 -14.96 0.84 15.87
N ARG A 145 -15.49 0.46 17.05
CA ARG A 145 -14.77 -0.37 18.02
C ARG A 145 -14.41 -1.75 17.45
N GLU A 146 -15.38 -2.44 16.84
CA GLU A 146 -15.15 -3.76 16.25
C GLU A 146 -14.20 -3.72 15.07
N LYS A 147 -14.31 -2.71 14.20
CA LYS A 147 -13.40 -2.47 13.09
C LYS A 147 -11.96 -2.31 13.59
N LEU A 148 -11.80 -1.47 14.61
CA LEU A 148 -10.50 -1.17 15.21
C LEU A 148 -9.88 -2.41 15.88
N LEU A 149 -10.63 -3.13 16.70
CA LEU A 149 -10.16 -4.37 17.35
C LEU A 149 -9.79 -5.43 16.32
N SER A 150 -10.62 -5.64 15.29
CA SER A 150 -10.34 -6.60 14.22
C SER A 150 -9.02 -6.29 13.49
N PHE A 151 -8.72 -5.01 13.27
CA PHE A 151 -7.48 -4.57 12.64
C PHE A 151 -6.27 -4.75 13.58
N LEU A 152 -6.38 -4.26 14.82
CA LEU A 152 -5.29 -4.32 15.79
C LEU A 152 -4.91 -5.76 16.16
N ASP A 153 -5.89 -6.67 16.24
CA ASP A 153 -5.65 -8.09 16.49
C ASP A 153 -4.91 -8.76 15.31
N ALA A 154 -5.25 -8.39 14.07
CA ALA A 154 -4.52 -8.84 12.90
C ALA A 154 -3.06 -8.34 12.88
N GLU A 155 -2.83 -7.07 13.24
CA GLU A 155 -1.47 -6.51 13.35
C GLU A 155 -0.66 -7.17 14.48
N ARG A 156 -1.29 -7.46 15.63
CA ARG A 156 -0.70 -8.23 16.72
C ARG A 156 -0.26 -9.61 16.25
N THR A 157 -1.16 -10.33 15.58
CA THR A 157 -0.88 -11.68 15.05
C THR A 157 0.26 -11.63 14.02
N ARG A 158 0.27 -10.64 13.15
CA ARG A 158 1.34 -10.46 12.15
C ARG A 158 2.69 -10.15 12.80
N ALA A 159 2.69 -9.37 13.87
CA ALA A 159 3.89 -9.05 14.62
C ALA A 159 4.42 -10.24 15.46
N GLY A 160 3.58 -11.25 15.75
CA GLY A 160 3.91 -12.35 16.65
C GLY A 160 4.22 -11.87 18.08
N SER A 161 3.69 -10.73 18.48
CA SER A 161 4.01 -10.07 19.74
C SER A 161 2.83 -9.23 20.23
N GLU A 162 2.63 -9.24 21.56
CA GLU A 162 1.64 -8.37 22.21
C GLU A 162 2.01 -6.87 22.09
N ARG A 163 3.27 -6.56 21.77
CA ARG A 163 3.74 -5.21 21.49
C ARG A 163 4.12 -5.07 20.04
N PHE A 164 3.53 -4.07 19.36
CA PHE A 164 3.81 -3.81 17.95
C PHE A 164 3.68 -2.33 17.61
N THR A 165 4.23 -1.95 16.46
CA THR A 165 4.20 -0.58 15.97
C THR A 165 3.40 -0.52 14.68
N LEU A 166 2.36 0.31 14.65
CA LEU A 166 1.59 0.55 13.44
C LEU A 166 2.35 1.43 12.45
N ARG A 167 2.26 1.08 11.17
CA ARG A 167 2.75 1.92 10.07
C ARG A 167 1.87 3.14 9.82
N PHE A 168 0.59 3.06 10.13
CA PHE A 168 -0.39 4.13 9.95
C PHE A 168 -0.29 5.20 11.03
N ASP A 169 -0.49 6.47 10.65
CA ASP A 169 -0.89 7.50 11.59
C ASP A 169 -2.40 7.43 11.89
N ARG A 170 -2.92 8.34 12.72
CA ARG A 170 -4.34 8.31 13.12
C ARG A 170 -5.29 8.60 11.97
N GLN A 171 -4.91 9.48 11.05
CA GLN A 171 -5.74 9.78 9.89
C GLN A 171 -5.74 8.60 8.92
N GLN A 172 -4.57 8.10 8.56
CA GLN A 172 -4.40 6.95 7.68
C GLN A 172 -5.15 5.71 8.19
N LEU A 173 -5.13 5.47 9.51
CA LEU A 173 -5.88 4.36 10.11
C LEU A 173 -7.39 4.56 10.01
N ALA A 174 -7.87 5.76 10.25
CA ALA A 174 -9.30 6.08 10.13
C ALA A 174 -9.78 5.89 8.68
N ASP A 175 -9.00 6.38 7.70
CA ASP A 175 -9.29 6.22 6.28
C ASP A 175 -9.26 4.74 5.85
N TYR A 176 -8.27 3.98 6.34
CA TYR A 176 -8.16 2.54 6.07
C TYR A 176 -9.38 1.76 6.56
N LEU A 177 -9.88 2.09 7.76
CA LEU A 177 -11.05 1.45 8.39
C LEU A 177 -12.40 2.02 7.94
N ALA A 178 -12.38 3.05 7.08
CA ALA A 178 -13.58 3.80 6.67
C ALA A 178 -14.42 4.24 7.88
N VAL A 179 -13.80 5.04 8.77
CA VAL A 179 -14.44 5.61 9.96
C VAL A 179 -14.00 7.06 10.16
N ASP A 180 -14.81 7.85 10.86
CA ASP A 180 -14.43 9.18 11.31
C ASP A 180 -13.26 9.11 12.30
N ARG A 181 -12.24 9.96 12.08
CA ARG A 181 -11.02 10.00 12.91
C ARG A 181 -11.32 10.27 14.38
N SER A 182 -12.24 11.18 14.69
CA SER A 182 -12.57 11.52 16.07
C SER A 182 -13.35 10.39 16.74
N ALA A 183 -14.23 9.71 16.01
CA ALA A 183 -14.92 8.50 16.51
C ALA A 183 -13.92 7.37 16.79
N MET A 184 -12.92 7.18 15.93
CA MET A 184 -11.86 6.19 16.13
C MET A 184 -11.00 6.53 17.35
N CYS A 185 -10.59 7.80 17.52
CA CYS A 185 -9.81 8.22 18.68
C CYS A 185 -10.59 8.02 19.99
N ARG A 186 -11.90 8.31 20.00
CA ARG A 186 -12.77 8.02 21.17
C ARG A 186 -12.85 6.51 21.46
N ALA A 187 -12.94 5.67 20.42
CA ALA A 187 -12.94 4.21 20.59
C ALA A 187 -11.62 3.71 21.18
N LEU A 188 -10.48 4.22 20.70
CA LEU A 188 -9.16 3.91 21.25
C LEU A 188 -9.02 4.30 22.73
N SER A 189 -9.47 5.50 23.10
CA SER A 189 -9.43 5.97 24.49
C SER A 189 -10.27 5.11 25.41
N ARG A 190 -11.45 4.66 24.95
CA ARG A 190 -12.32 3.72 25.71
C ARG A 190 -11.66 2.36 25.89
N LEU A 191 -11.07 1.79 24.82
CA LEU A 191 -10.38 0.51 24.88
C LEU A 191 -9.21 0.54 25.88
N LYS A 192 -8.48 1.67 25.93
CA LYS A 192 -7.41 1.90 26.91
C LYS A 192 -7.96 2.00 28.33
N ALA A 193 -9.03 2.76 28.55
CA ALA A 193 -9.66 2.91 29.87
C ALA A 193 -10.24 1.59 30.39
N GLU A 194 -10.71 0.71 29.52
CA GLU A 194 -11.20 -0.62 29.81
C GLU A 194 -10.08 -1.65 30.03
N GLY A 195 -8.81 -1.27 29.82
CA GLY A 195 -7.67 -2.17 29.95
C GLY A 195 -7.52 -3.20 28.83
N VAL A 196 -8.30 -3.09 27.76
CA VAL A 196 -8.23 -4.03 26.62
C VAL A 196 -6.93 -3.89 25.85
N LEU A 197 -6.42 -2.64 25.74
CA LEU A 197 -5.13 -2.33 25.11
C LEU A 197 -4.54 -1.08 25.73
N ASP A 198 -3.24 -0.92 25.54
CA ASP A 198 -2.54 0.34 25.79
C ASP A 198 -1.81 0.82 24.53
N TYR A 199 -1.56 2.11 24.43
CA TYR A 199 -0.81 2.67 23.31
C TYR A 199 -0.10 3.97 23.68
N ASP A 200 1.04 4.17 23.02
CA ASP A 200 1.73 5.45 22.95
C ASP A 200 2.05 5.74 21.48
N ARG A 201 1.50 6.85 20.95
CA ARG A 201 1.62 7.25 19.52
C ARG A 201 1.27 6.10 18.57
N LYS A 202 2.28 5.48 17.94
CA LYS A 202 2.12 4.36 16.99
C LYS A 202 2.40 2.99 17.62
N GLN A 203 2.86 2.94 18.86
CA GLN A 203 3.11 1.70 19.59
C GLN A 203 1.84 1.25 20.30
N PHE A 204 1.51 -0.02 20.17
CA PHE A 204 0.35 -0.66 20.77
C PHE A 204 0.80 -1.84 21.61
N PHE A 205 0.04 -2.08 22.67
CA PHE A 205 0.27 -3.18 23.59
C PHE A 205 -1.07 -3.78 24.01
N PHE A 206 -1.22 -5.09 23.86
CA PHE A 206 -2.31 -5.86 24.44
C PHE A 206 -1.80 -6.51 25.73
N PRO A 207 -2.35 -6.12 26.90
CA PRO A 207 -2.01 -6.83 28.13
C PRO A 207 -2.50 -8.27 28.03
N HIS A 208 -1.69 -9.23 28.51
CA HIS A 208 -2.12 -10.61 28.58
C HIS A 208 -3.36 -10.71 29.49
N PHE A 209 -4.43 -11.33 28.99
CA PHE A 209 -5.52 -11.84 29.80
C PHE A 209 -5.17 -13.24 30.29
#